data_9752194757f379bf987dd687ff7bbf6b
#
_entry.id   9752194757f379bf987dd687ff7bbf6b
#
_cell.length_a   1.000
_cell.length_b   1.000
_cell.length_c   1.000
_cell.angle_alpha   90.00
_cell.angle_beta   90.00
_cell.angle_gamma   90.00
#
_symmetry.space_group_name_H-M   'P 1'
#
loop_
_entity.id
_entity.type
_entity.pdbx_description
1 polymer ?
#
loop_
_entity_poly.entity_id
_entity_poly.type
_entity_poly.pdbx_seq_one_letter_code
_entity_poly.pdbx_strand_id
1 'polypeptide(L)'
;MELLVVIAIIAVLVAIAIPMLASQLEKSREATDLANVRSAYAQVSAAAMLGDTTATVTVDLKQREADWQSVDPVNIGGIVHSRGDDDTDNWIGIATPGGSCVVSYKESCGVVLTWSGSAAPSKPDHPFNTSENFFDVLYNATFWTDG
;
A
#
# COMPACT_ATOMS: atom_id res chain seq x y z
N MET A 1 -39.10 33.53 -7.90
CA MET A 1 -38.84 33.36 -6.44
C MET A 1 -38.82 31.90 -6.02
N GLU A 2 -39.82 31.14 -6.38
CA GLU A 2 -39.92 29.70 -6.04
C GLU A 2 -38.79 28.85 -6.64
N LEU A 3 -38.36 29.13 -7.87
CA LEU A 3 -37.28 28.45 -8.55
C LEU A 3 -35.92 28.66 -7.84
N LEU A 4 -35.69 29.87 -7.30
CA LEU A 4 -34.47 30.19 -6.56
C LEU A 4 -34.29 29.35 -5.28
N VAL A 5 -35.40 29.11 -4.58
CA VAL A 5 -35.38 28.27 -3.36
C VAL A 5 -35.03 26.82 -3.70
N VAL A 6 -35.58 26.29 -4.79
CA VAL A 6 -35.30 24.92 -5.22
C VAL A 6 -33.84 24.73 -5.60
N ILE A 7 -33.26 25.66 -6.39
CA ILE A 7 -31.85 25.56 -6.76
C ILE A 7 -30.90 25.74 -5.56
N ALA A 8 -31.28 26.57 -4.58
CA ALA A 8 -30.52 26.73 -3.36
C ALA A 8 -30.48 25.43 -2.51
N ILE A 9 -31.63 24.74 -2.41
CA ILE A 9 -31.71 23.45 -1.71
C ILE A 9 -30.86 22.39 -2.43
N ILE A 10 -30.96 22.29 -3.74
CA ILE A 10 -30.15 21.36 -4.54
C ILE A 10 -28.65 21.65 -4.37
N ALA A 11 -28.24 22.92 -4.41
CA ALA A 11 -26.84 23.30 -4.22
C ALA A 11 -26.28 22.86 -2.88
N VAL A 12 -27.05 23.00 -1.81
CA VAL A 12 -26.62 22.52 -0.45
C VAL A 12 -26.53 21.01 -0.41
N LEU A 13 -27.48 20.27 -0.97
CA LEU A 13 -27.45 18.81 -1.00
C LEU A 13 -26.27 18.28 -1.81
N VAL A 14 -25.99 18.87 -2.96
CA VAL A 14 -24.86 18.51 -3.82
C VAL A 14 -23.53 18.81 -3.14
N ALA A 15 -23.40 19.93 -2.42
CA ALA A 15 -22.20 20.31 -1.69
C ALA A 15 -21.81 19.28 -0.62
N ILE A 16 -22.78 18.63 -0.01
CA ILE A 16 -22.54 17.57 0.99
C ILE A 16 -22.31 16.21 0.32
N ALA A 17 -23.03 15.92 -0.76
CA ALA A 17 -22.99 14.63 -1.43
C ALA A 17 -21.65 14.36 -2.18
N ILE A 18 -21.04 15.38 -2.80
CA ILE A 18 -19.84 15.23 -3.61
C ILE A 18 -18.65 14.66 -2.80
N PRO A 19 -18.24 15.23 -1.66
CA PRO A 19 -17.08 14.71 -0.92
C PRO A 19 -17.33 13.30 -0.38
N MET A 20 -18.55 12.98 0.02
CA MET A 20 -18.92 11.65 0.49
C MET A 20 -18.85 10.61 -0.64
N LEU A 21 -19.33 10.97 -1.83
CA LEU A 21 -19.30 10.09 -3.00
C LEU A 21 -17.86 9.81 -3.47
N ALA A 22 -16.98 10.81 -3.46
CA ALA A 22 -15.58 10.65 -3.83
C ALA A 22 -14.86 9.62 -2.93
N SER A 23 -15.09 9.68 -1.63
CA SER A 23 -14.55 8.71 -0.68
C SER A 23 -15.06 7.29 -0.92
N GLN A 24 -16.37 7.13 -1.20
CA GLN A 24 -16.94 5.81 -1.49
C GLN A 24 -16.45 5.23 -2.82
N LEU A 25 -16.22 6.08 -3.83
CA LEU A 25 -15.65 5.65 -5.10
C LEU A 25 -14.21 5.14 -4.94
N GLU A 26 -13.40 5.79 -4.11
CA GLU A 26 -12.04 5.33 -3.86
C GLU A 26 -12.04 3.97 -3.16
N LYS A 27 -12.84 3.79 -2.12
CA LYS A 27 -13.02 2.48 -1.47
C LYS A 27 -13.44 1.37 -2.45
N SER A 28 -14.32 1.71 -3.40
CA SER A 28 -14.75 0.77 -4.44
C SER A 28 -13.63 0.43 -5.42
N ARG A 29 -12.77 1.39 -5.77
CA ARG A 29 -11.59 1.14 -6.61
C ARG A 29 -10.58 0.26 -5.91
N GLU A 30 -10.23 0.57 -4.66
CA GLU A 30 -9.34 -0.26 -3.85
C GLU A 30 -9.86 -1.70 -3.70
N ALA A 31 -11.16 -1.86 -3.43
CA ALA A 31 -11.77 -3.18 -3.34
C ALA A 31 -11.69 -3.96 -4.66
N THR A 32 -11.86 -3.28 -5.79
CA THR A 32 -11.71 -3.89 -7.12
C THR A 32 -10.26 -4.28 -7.38
N ASP A 33 -9.31 -3.41 -7.10
CA ASP A 33 -7.89 -3.67 -7.29
C ASP A 33 -7.43 -4.84 -6.40
N LEU A 34 -7.86 -4.86 -5.15
CA LEU A 34 -7.58 -5.95 -4.23
C LEU A 34 -8.14 -7.30 -4.71
N ALA A 35 -9.37 -7.31 -5.25
CA ALA A 35 -9.98 -8.51 -5.83
C ALA A 35 -9.20 -9.00 -7.06
N ASN A 36 -8.75 -8.09 -7.93
CA ASN A 36 -7.96 -8.42 -9.10
C ASN A 36 -6.59 -8.99 -8.72
N VAL A 37 -5.91 -8.40 -7.75
CA VAL A 37 -4.61 -8.90 -7.26
C VAL A 37 -4.77 -10.26 -6.57
N ARG A 38 -5.83 -10.48 -5.79
CA ARG A 38 -6.13 -11.80 -5.23
C ARG A 38 -6.38 -12.86 -6.31
N SER A 39 -7.06 -12.50 -7.39
CA SER A 39 -7.24 -13.38 -8.55
C SER A 39 -5.91 -13.71 -9.23
N ALA A 40 -5.05 -12.71 -9.43
CA ALA A 40 -3.71 -12.91 -9.97
C ALA A 40 -2.83 -13.80 -9.06
N TYR A 41 -2.90 -13.58 -7.74
CA TYR A 41 -2.25 -14.44 -6.76
C TYR A 41 -2.68 -15.90 -6.90
N ALA A 42 -3.98 -16.16 -7.02
CA ALA A 42 -4.49 -17.51 -7.19
C ALA A 42 -4.02 -18.17 -8.50
N GLN A 43 -3.95 -17.39 -9.60
CA GLN A 43 -3.46 -17.87 -10.89
C GLN A 43 -1.98 -18.25 -10.83
N VAL A 44 -1.12 -17.39 -10.26
CA VAL A 44 0.32 -17.64 -10.11
C VAL A 44 0.57 -18.82 -9.16
N SER A 45 -0.18 -18.90 -8.05
CA SER A 45 -0.09 -20.03 -7.13
C SER A 45 -0.46 -21.35 -7.78
N ALA A 46 -1.54 -21.37 -8.57
CA ALA A 46 -1.96 -22.57 -9.31
C ALA A 46 -0.93 -22.99 -10.37
N ALA A 47 -0.38 -22.04 -11.11
CA ALA A 47 0.67 -22.30 -12.10
C ALA A 47 1.92 -22.91 -11.44
N ALA A 48 2.37 -22.35 -10.32
CA ALA A 48 3.50 -22.87 -9.56
C ALA A 48 3.26 -24.31 -9.05
N MET A 49 2.04 -24.63 -8.59
CA MET A 49 1.68 -25.98 -8.20
C MET A 49 1.70 -26.98 -9.36
N LEU A 50 1.48 -26.50 -10.59
CA LEU A 50 1.57 -27.31 -11.82
C LEU A 50 3.01 -27.38 -12.38
N GLY A 51 3.97 -26.76 -11.72
CA GLY A 51 5.39 -26.76 -12.10
C GLY A 51 5.82 -25.58 -12.96
N ASP A 52 4.94 -24.63 -13.26
CA ASP A 52 5.29 -23.38 -13.95
C ASP A 52 5.65 -22.30 -12.92
N THR A 53 6.93 -22.24 -12.57
CA THR A 53 7.46 -21.23 -11.65
C THR A 53 7.79 -19.89 -12.32
N THR A 54 7.57 -19.79 -13.63
CA THR A 54 7.85 -18.56 -14.41
C THR A 54 6.59 -17.71 -14.65
N ALA A 55 5.43 -18.22 -14.26
CA ALA A 55 4.16 -17.52 -14.42
C ALA A 55 4.17 -16.16 -13.72
N THR A 56 3.77 -15.14 -14.46
CA THR A 56 3.69 -13.76 -13.96
C THR A 56 2.40 -13.13 -14.44
N VAL A 57 1.70 -12.45 -13.55
CA VAL A 57 0.46 -11.72 -13.87
C VAL A 57 0.62 -10.27 -13.43
N THR A 58 0.36 -9.33 -14.35
CA THR A 58 0.36 -7.91 -14.05
C THR A 58 -1.08 -7.41 -13.94
N VAL A 59 -1.37 -6.69 -12.87
CA VAL A 59 -2.68 -6.09 -12.58
C VAL A 59 -2.53 -4.58 -12.55
N ASP A 60 -3.27 -3.89 -13.43
CA ASP A 60 -3.31 -2.43 -13.43
C ASP A 60 -4.25 -1.92 -12.32
N LEU A 61 -3.78 -0.92 -11.58
CA LEU A 61 -4.50 -0.34 -10.45
C LEU A 61 -5.40 0.81 -10.90
N LYS A 62 -6.62 0.85 -10.35
CA LYS A 62 -7.64 1.86 -10.62
C LYS A 62 -7.75 2.89 -9.49
N GLN A 63 -7.16 2.61 -8.34
CA GLN A 63 -7.15 3.52 -7.21
C GLN A 63 -6.48 4.85 -7.57
N ARG A 64 -6.89 5.93 -6.93
CA ARG A 64 -6.37 7.29 -7.15
C ARG A 64 -5.55 7.82 -5.99
N GLU A 65 -5.57 7.12 -4.87
CA GLU A 65 -4.74 7.42 -3.71
C GLU A 65 -3.65 6.37 -3.56
N ALA A 66 -2.51 6.78 -3.04
CA ALA A 66 -1.40 5.86 -2.80
C ALA A 66 -1.67 5.02 -1.57
N ASP A 67 -1.19 3.78 -1.61
CA ASP A 67 -1.39 2.80 -0.55
C ASP A 67 -2.87 2.44 -0.33
N TRP A 68 -3.18 1.69 0.72
CA TRP A 68 -4.54 1.21 1.01
C TRP A 68 -5.18 2.10 2.07
N GLN A 69 -6.24 2.84 1.70
CA GLN A 69 -6.92 3.78 2.59
C GLN A 69 -8.10 3.16 3.34
N SER A 70 -8.76 2.16 2.73
CA SER A 70 -9.99 1.58 3.26
C SER A 70 -9.79 0.26 4.00
N VAL A 71 -8.67 -0.43 3.76
CA VAL A 71 -8.35 -1.73 4.36
C VAL A 71 -6.94 -1.69 4.92
N ASP A 72 -6.79 -1.89 6.22
CA ASP A 72 -5.51 -1.96 6.92
C ASP A 72 -5.63 -2.89 8.14
N PRO A 73 -4.88 -3.97 8.25
CA PRO A 73 -3.92 -4.50 7.27
C PRO A 73 -4.59 -5.15 6.05
N VAL A 74 -3.88 -5.13 4.92
CA VAL A 74 -4.26 -5.88 3.72
C VAL A 74 -3.75 -7.31 3.84
N ASN A 75 -4.60 -8.27 3.45
CA ASN A 75 -4.23 -9.69 3.39
C ASN A 75 -4.52 -10.23 1.99
N ILE A 76 -3.49 -10.75 1.33
CA ILE A 76 -3.56 -11.38 0.00
C ILE A 76 -2.89 -12.75 0.08
N GLY A 77 -3.69 -13.80 0.08
CA GLY A 77 -3.16 -15.18 0.10
C GLY A 77 -2.32 -15.54 1.34
N GLY A 78 -2.55 -14.87 2.45
CA GLY A 78 -1.77 -15.04 3.68
C GLY A 78 -0.59 -14.05 3.84
N ILE A 79 -0.27 -13.28 2.80
CA ILE A 79 0.67 -12.17 2.89
C ILE A 79 -0.06 -10.99 3.50
N VAL A 80 0.38 -10.56 4.67
CA VAL A 80 -0.22 -9.44 5.42
C VAL A 80 0.73 -8.24 5.38
N HIS A 81 0.20 -7.08 5.07
CA HIS A 81 0.94 -5.83 5.02
C HIS A 81 0.09 -4.69 5.57
N SER A 82 0.64 -3.91 6.48
CA SER A 82 0.02 -2.70 7.03
C SER A 82 0.58 -1.44 6.38
N ARG A 83 -0.21 -0.38 6.40
CA ARG A 83 0.23 0.91 5.88
C ARG A 83 1.48 1.41 6.62
N GLY A 84 2.52 1.71 5.85
CA GLY A 84 3.80 2.18 6.37
C GLY A 84 4.75 1.09 6.85
N ASP A 85 4.40 -0.19 6.65
CA ASP A 85 5.33 -1.29 6.86
C ASP A 85 6.43 -1.27 5.79
N ASP A 86 7.59 -1.78 6.16
CA ASP A 86 8.72 -1.98 5.24
C ASP A 86 8.44 -3.11 4.24
N ASP A 87 9.17 -3.11 3.14
CA ASP A 87 9.15 -4.19 2.17
C ASP A 87 9.53 -5.52 2.81
N THR A 88 8.87 -6.58 2.37
CA THR A 88 9.19 -7.96 2.77
C THR A 88 9.57 -8.78 1.56
N ASP A 89 10.02 -10.03 1.76
CA ASP A 89 10.36 -10.94 0.65
C ASP A 89 9.17 -11.19 -0.30
N ASN A 90 7.94 -11.08 0.22
CA ASN A 90 6.70 -11.34 -0.52
C ASN A 90 5.91 -10.07 -0.89
N TRP A 91 6.26 -8.93 -0.32
CA TRP A 91 5.60 -7.65 -0.57
C TRP A 91 6.64 -6.56 -0.81
N ILE A 92 6.73 -6.05 -2.03
CA ILE A 92 7.72 -5.06 -2.45
C ILE A 92 7.00 -3.82 -2.99
N GLY A 93 7.27 -2.67 -2.40
CA GLY A 93 6.71 -1.39 -2.81
C GLY A 93 5.29 -1.14 -2.32
N ILE A 94 4.68 -0.07 -2.80
CA ILE A 94 3.32 0.35 -2.46
C ILE A 94 2.45 0.51 -3.70
N ALA A 95 1.15 0.34 -3.52
CA ALA A 95 0.17 0.65 -4.55
C ALA A 95 0.15 2.16 -4.82
N THR A 96 0.22 2.56 -6.08
CA THR A 96 0.21 3.98 -6.51
C THR A 96 -0.90 4.25 -7.50
N PRO A 97 -1.40 5.50 -7.56
CA PRO A 97 -2.41 5.90 -8.54
C PRO A 97 -1.99 5.59 -9.98
N GLY A 98 -2.81 4.82 -10.69
CA GLY A 98 -2.52 4.42 -12.06
C GLY A 98 -1.29 3.52 -12.24
N GLY A 99 -0.80 2.96 -11.15
CA GLY A 99 0.30 2.00 -11.15
C GLY A 99 -0.16 0.58 -11.45
N SER A 100 0.70 -0.38 -11.13
CA SER A 100 0.42 -1.80 -11.32
C SER A 100 0.99 -2.64 -10.19
N CYS A 101 0.46 -3.86 -10.06
CA CYS A 101 1.01 -4.91 -9.22
C CYS A 101 1.44 -6.07 -10.11
N VAL A 102 2.70 -6.46 -10.03
CA VAL A 102 3.22 -7.65 -10.68
C VAL A 102 3.24 -8.79 -9.67
N VAL A 103 2.48 -9.83 -9.95
CA VAL A 103 2.42 -11.04 -9.15
C VAL A 103 3.28 -12.10 -9.81
N SER A 104 4.28 -12.60 -9.12
CA SER A 104 5.24 -13.59 -9.61
C SER A 104 5.51 -14.65 -8.55
N TYR A 105 6.18 -15.73 -8.94
CA TYR A 105 6.58 -16.80 -8.01
C TYR A 105 8.10 -16.83 -7.86
N LYS A 106 8.57 -17.01 -6.63
CA LYS A 106 9.98 -17.28 -6.31
C LYS A 106 10.08 -18.53 -5.45
N GLU A 107 11.01 -19.41 -5.77
CA GLU A 107 11.20 -20.67 -5.04
C GLU A 107 11.56 -20.44 -3.56
N SER A 108 12.23 -19.31 -3.25
CA SER A 108 12.70 -19.00 -1.90
C SER A 108 11.60 -18.56 -0.93
N CYS A 109 10.55 -17.90 -1.43
CA CYS A 109 9.53 -17.28 -0.58
C CYS A 109 8.09 -17.48 -1.07
N GLY A 110 7.89 -18.15 -2.23
CA GLY A 110 6.57 -18.38 -2.80
C GLY A 110 6.09 -17.22 -3.67
N VAL A 111 4.82 -16.87 -3.61
CA VAL A 111 4.27 -15.76 -4.40
C VAL A 111 4.76 -14.42 -3.86
N VAL A 112 5.17 -13.56 -4.78
CA VAL A 112 5.66 -12.20 -4.50
C VAL A 112 4.78 -11.18 -5.19
N LEU A 113 4.42 -10.14 -4.46
CA LEU A 113 3.66 -8.99 -4.92
C LEU A 113 4.62 -7.80 -5.06
N THR A 114 4.80 -7.32 -6.29
CA THR A 114 5.65 -6.14 -6.57
C THR A 114 4.79 -5.01 -7.05
N TRP A 115 4.69 -3.96 -6.25
CA TRP A 115 3.92 -2.76 -6.54
C TRP A 115 4.77 -1.73 -7.26
N SER A 116 4.16 -0.93 -8.13
CA SER A 116 4.85 0.06 -8.96
C SER A 116 5.40 1.25 -8.18
N GLY A 117 4.89 1.53 -6.98
CA GLY A 117 5.39 2.56 -6.09
C GLY A 117 6.58 2.05 -5.27
N SER A 118 7.50 2.95 -4.98
CA SER A 118 8.48 2.71 -3.94
C SER A 118 7.79 2.72 -2.58
N ALA A 119 8.16 1.81 -1.68
CA ALA A 119 7.75 1.95 -0.28
C ALA A 119 8.06 3.38 0.17
N ALA A 120 7.14 4.01 0.89
CA ALA A 120 7.47 5.27 1.55
C ALA A 120 8.77 5.03 2.31
N PRO A 121 9.76 5.96 2.24
CA PRO A 121 10.98 5.80 3.01
C PRO A 121 10.54 5.49 4.44
N SER A 122 11.02 4.37 4.96
CA SER A 122 10.75 3.96 6.33
C SER A 122 10.79 5.21 7.19
N LYS A 123 9.71 5.46 7.92
CA LYS A 123 9.55 6.56 8.87
C LYS A 123 10.94 6.92 9.39
N PRO A 124 11.42 8.15 9.19
CA PRO A 124 12.78 8.49 9.54
C PRO A 124 13.03 7.93 10.93
N ASP A 125 14.02 7.07 11.05
CA ASP A 125 14.41 6.49 12.31
C ASP A 125 14.30 7.59 13.34
N HIS A 126 13.40 7.43 14.28
CA HIS A 126 13.23 8.40 15.34
C HIS A 126 14.65 8.66 15.86
N PRO A 127 15.17 9.90 15.86
CA PRO A 127 16.55 10.16 16.29
C PRO A 127 16.81 9.63 17.71
N PHE A 128 15.82 9.04 18.30
CA PHE A 128 15.80 8.35 19.59
C PHE A 128 15.27 6.92 19.48
N ASN A 129 15.68 6.15 18.48
CA ASN A 129 15.66 4.70 18.64
C ASN A 129 16.94 4.32 19.43
N THR A 130 16.91 4.70 20.61
CA THR A 130 16.86 4.16 21.94
C THR A 130 17.35 2.75 22.02
N SER A 131 18.45 2.59 22.38
CA SER A 131 19.25 1.78 23.22
C SER A 131 20.63 1.45 22.63
N GLU A 132 20.78 1.45 21.32
CA GLU A 132 22.10 1.16 20.75
C GLU A 132 22.88 2.44 20.34
N ASN A 133 22.21 3.45 19.78
CA ASN A 133 22.89 4.66 19.32
C ASN A 133 23.10 5.72 20.41
N PHE A 134 22.30 5.71 21.47
CA PHE A 134 22.48 6.69 22.55
C PHE A 134 23.75 6.43 23.36
N PHE A 135 24.08 5.16 23.62
CA PHE A 135 25.31 4.77 24.31
C PHE A 135 26.55 4.91 23.41
N ASP A 136 26.41 4.67 22.10
CA ASP A 136 27.51 4.85 21.15
C ASP A 136 27.89 6.33 20.95
N VAL A 137 26.90 7.22 20.89
CA VAL A 137 27.14 8.68 20.78
C VAL A 137 27.71 9.24 22.08
N LEU A 138 27.26 8.78 23.24
CA LEU A 138 27.83 9.16 24.52
C LEU A 138 29.23 8.59 24.73
N TYR A 139 29.49 7.36 24.31
CA TYR A 139 30.79 6.70 24.47
C TYR A 139 31.86 7.31 23.54
N ASN A 140 31.49 7.64 22.31
CA ASN A 140 32.40 8.30 21.37
C ASN A 140 32.61 9.79 21.66
N ALA A 141 31.64 10.48 22.28
CA ALA A 141 31.78 11.90 22.64
C ALA A 141 32.72 12.12 23.85
N THR A 142 32.94 11.12 24.70
CA THR A 142 33.80 11.23 25.90
C THR A 142 35.24 10.77 25.66
N PHE A 143 35.54 10.10 24.53
CA PHE A 143 36.87 9.55 24.27
C PHE A 143 37.83 10.49 23.55
N TRP A 144 37.39 11.67 23.08
CA TRP A 144 38.22 12.60 22.29
C TRP A 144 38.60 13.88 23.05
N THR A 145 38.52 13.93 24.37
CA THR A 145 38.93 15.12 25.15
C THR A 145 40.23 14.96 25.95
N ASP A 146 41.02 13.92 25.73
CA ASP A 146 42.35 13.80 26.29
C ASP A 146 43.38 13.49 25.19
N GLY A 147 43.97 14.56 24.68
CA GLY A 147 45.10 14.48 23.80
C GLY A 147 45.57 15.87 23.42
#